data_d603f12416d4efc4fdbc53a57ce628d4
#
_entry.id   d603f12416d4efc4fdbc53a57ce628d4
#
_cell.length_a   1.000
_cell.length_b   1.000
_cell.length_c   1.000
_cell.angle_alpha   90.00
_cell.angle_beta   90.00
_cell.angle_gamma   90.00
#
_symmetry.space_group_name_H-M   'P 1'
#
loop_
_entity.id
_entity.type
_entity.pdbx_description
1 polymer ?
#
loop_
_entity_poly.entity_id
_entity_poly.type
_entity_poly.pdbx_seq_one_letter_code
_entity_poly.pdbx_strand_id
1 'polypeptide(L)'
;MRKYWYRRFLLVLLVLSVLGYAGYEITKRQEQGRKKEVSADTVSSDTVIPGGMPVGIYLETEGVMVLGTEKITGADGKITEPARHLVKAGDYIVECNGKKIADKKRLQDTLKKLDAEEVVLKLRRDSGYLDVKIKPVRNKKNQYMLGIWVRDNAQGLGTVTFLNTDSRFGALGHGIHDTDTNTLMEIKDGRVYETSIRS
;
A
#
# COMPACT_ATOMS: atom_id res chain seq x y z
N MET A 1 -50.01 68.03 -15.57
CA MET A 1 -49.65 66.95 -14.60
C MET A 1 -48.87 65.76 -15.20
N ARG A 2 -49.02 65.32 -16.44
CA ARG A 2 -48.30 64.18 -17.09
C ARG A 2 -46.74 64.33 -17.21
N LYS A 3 -46.25 65.59 -17.45
CA LYS A 3 -44.79 65.84 -17.65
C LYS A 3 -43.97 65.65 -16.38
N TYR A 4 -44.47 65.89 -15.19
CA TYR A 4 -43.74 65.67 -13.91
C TYR A 4 -43.72 64.23 -13.51
N TRP A 5 -44.74 63.41 -13.85
CA TRP A 5 -44.78 62.01 -13.56
C TRP A 5 -43.74 61.23 -14.42
N TYR A 6 -43.61 61.62 -15.68
CA TYR A 6 -42.63 60.99 -16.60
C TYR A 6 -41.18 61.28 -16.19
N ARG A 7 -40.91 62.52 -15.70
CA ARG A 7 -39.57 62.88 -15.16
C ARG A 7 -39.24 62.06 -13.90
N ARG A 8 -40.17 61.83 -13.00
CA ARG A 8 -39.97 61.01 -11.81
C ARG A 8 -39.75 59.55 -12.17
N PHE A 9 -40.47 59.01 -13.13
CA PHE A 9 -40.31 57.66 -13.61
C PHE A 9 -38.95 57.44 -14.25
N LEU A 10 -38.44 58.36 -15.10
CA LEU A 10 -37.10 58.33 -15.68
C LEU A 10 -36.00 58.44 -14.61
N LEU A 11 -36.19 59.23 -13.57
CA LEU A 11 -35.23 59.31 -12.46
C LEU A 11 -35.16 58.00 -11.67
N VAL A 12 -36.29 57.35 -11.40
CA VAL A 12 -36.31 56.04 -10.74
C VAL A 12 -35.61 54.97 -11.59
N LEU A 13 -35.84 54.94 -12.89
CA LEU A 13 -35.18 54.01 -13.82
C LEU A 13 -33.67 54.25 -13.85
N LEU A 14 -33.23 55.50 -13.83
CA LEU A 14 -31.79 55.85 -13.81
C LEU A 14 -31.15 55.43 -12.50
N VAL A 15 -31.79 55.62 -11.36
CA VAL A 15 -31.30 55.17 -10.05
C VAL A 15 -31.21 53.66 -9.99
N LEU A 16 -32.20 52.93 -10.49
CA LEU A 16 -32.19 51.45 -10.54
C LEU A 16 -31.07 50.92 -11.46
N SER A 17 -30.83 51.60 -12.59
CA SER A 17 -29.70 51.17 -13.48
C SER A 17 -28.34 51.43 -12.85
N VAL A 18 -28.13 52.49 -12.11
CA VAL A 18 -26.90 52.79 -11.38
C VAL A 18 -26.67 51.80 -10.24
N LEU A 19 -27.74 51.49 -9.48
CA LEU A 19 -27.69 50.48 -8.41
C LEU A 19 -27.41 49.07 -8.97
N GLY A 20 -28.00 48.71 -10.09
CA GLY A 20 -27.77 47.44 -10.78
C GLY A 20 -26.31 47.33 -11.28
N TYR A 21 -25.78 48.40 -11.85
CA TYR A 21 -24.39 48.45 -12.31
C TYR A 21 -23.41 48.36 -11.12
N ALA A 22 -23.65 49.12 -10.04
CA ALA A 22 -22.84 49.06 -8.83
C ALA A 22 -22.86 47.66 -8.19
N GLY A 23 -24.01 47.01 -8.12
CA GLY A 23 -24.16 45.64 -7.65
C GLY A 23 -23.39 44.64 -8.51
N TYR A 24 -23.43 44.79 -9.83
CA TYR A 24 -22.67 43.97 -10.77
C TYR A 24 -21.15 44.14 -10.59
N GLU A 25 -20.67 45.37 -10.44
CA GLU A 25 -19.24 45.61 -10.21
C GLU A 25 -18.75 45.05 -8.85
N ILE A 26 -19.58 45.10 -7.81
CA ILE A 26 -19.24 44.53 -6.51
C ILE A 26 -19.15 43.01 -6.58
N THR A 27 -20.13 42.33 -7.22
CA THR A 27 -20.10 40.88 -7.40
C THR A 27 -18.92 40.43 -8.26
N LYS A 28 -18.59 41.15 -9.34
CA LYS A 28 -17.43 40.90 -10.19
C LYS A 28 -16.11 41.05 -9.44
N ARG A 29 -15.98 42.05 -8.57
CA ARG A 29 -14.81 42.21 -7.69
C ARG A 29 -14.70 41.11 -6.64
N GLN A 30 -15.81 40.63 -6.09
CA GLN A 30 -15.79 39.50 -5.17
C GLN A 30 -15.40 38.17 -5.86
N GLU A 31 -15.84 37.93 -7.09
CA GLU A 31 -15.42 36.77 -7.87
C GLU A 31 -13.91 36.83 -8.27
N GLN A 32 -13.41 38.00 -8.63
CA GLN A 32 -11.99 38.19 -8.90
C GLN A 32 -11.12 38.06 -7.64
N GLY A 33 -11.63 38.44 -6.47
CA GLY A 33 -10.94 38.25 -5.19
C GLY A 33 -10.89 36.79 -4.73
N ARG A 34 -11.79 35.92 -5.21
CA ARG A 34 -11.79 34.47 -4.92
C ARG A 34 -10.85 33.65 -5.80
N LYS A 35 -10.55 34.14 -6.99
CA LYS A 35 -9.53 33.53 -7.87
C LYS A 35 -8.17 34.14 -7.58
N LYS A 36 -7.63 33.90 -6.38
CA LYS A 36 -6.20 33.96 -6.19
C LYS A 36 -5.67 32.67 -6.82
N GLU A 37 -5.42 32.71 -8.14
CA GLU A 37 -4.55 31.72 -8.76
C GLU A 37 -3.20 31.86 -8.04
N VAL A 38 -2.86 30.84 -7.28
CA VAL A 38 -1.49 30.68 -6.82
C VAL A 38 -0.69 30.41 -8.08
N SER A 39 -0.02 31.46 -8.58
CA SER A 39 0.85 31.34 -9.75
C SER A 39 1.89 30.28 -9.41
N ALA A 40 1.99 29.25 -10.24
CA ALA A 40 2.97 28.18 -10.06
C ALA A 40 4.41 28.69 -10.00
N ASP A 41 4.66 29.90 -10.53
CA ASP A 41 5.97 30.54 -10.57
C ASP A 41 6.47 31.07 -9.21
N THR A 42 5.64 31.08 -8.17
CA THR A 42 5.99 31.55 -6.82
C THR A 42 6.19 30.44 -5.80
N VAL A 43 6.01 29.16 -6.19
CA VAL A 43 6.18 28.02 -5.29
C VAL A 43 7.63 27.55 -5.34
N SER A 44 8.39 27.75 -4.27
CA SER A 44 9.78 27.29 -4.20
C SER A 44 9.82 25.76 -4.22
N SER A 45 10.95 25.18 -4.67
CA SER A 45 11.17 23.72 -4.64
C SER A 45 11.02 23.12 -3.24
N ASP A 46 11.15 23.93 -2.20
CA ASP A 46 11.05 23.52 -0.79
C ASP A 46 9.62 23.65 -0.23
N THR A 47 8.67 24.04 -1.07
CA THR A 47 7.27 24.17 -0.64
C THR A 47 6.57 22.83 -0.72
N VAL A 48 5.83 22.49 0.35
CA VAL A 48 4.99 21.29 0.42
C VAL A 48 3.54 21.65 0.71
N ILE A 49 2.63 20.89 0.17
CA ILE A 49 1.19 21.00 0.45
C ILE A 49 0.89 19.95 1.51
N PRO A 50 0.42 20.32 2.72
CA PRO A 50 0.05 19.34 3.73
C PRO A 50 -1.08 18.44 3.20
N GLY A 51 -0.92 17.13 3.45
CA GLY A 51 -1.87 16.09 3.12
C GLY A 51 -2.77 15.74 4.31
N GLY A 52 -3.29 14.54 4.31
CA GLY A 52 -4.20 13.96 5.33
C GLY A 52 -5.06 12.86 4.74
N MET A 53 -4.83 12.50 3.48
CA MET A 53 -5.61 11.48 2.78
C MET A 53 -5.18 10.07 3.23
N PRO A 54 -6.15 9.19 3.57
CA PRO A 54 -5.85 7.80 3.86
C PRO A 54 -5.45 7.08 2.57
N VAL A 55 -4.47 6.18 2.68
CA VAL A 55 -4.00 5.34 1.58
C VAL A 55 -3.88 3.90 2.04
N GLY A 56 -4.18 2.96 1.14
CA GLY A 56 -3.87 1.55 1.31
C GLY A 56 -2.41 1.30 0.93
N ILE A 57 -1.70 0.56 1.75
CA ILE A 57 -0.31 0.19 1.51
C ILE A 57 -0.25 -1.32 1.31
N TYR A 58 0.43 -1.76 0.25
CA TYR A 58 0.74 -3.15 -0.03
C TYR A 58 2.25 -3.28 -0.22
N LEU A 59 2.87 -4.15 0.56
CA LEU A 59 4.32 -4.34 0.58
C LEU A 59 4.66 -5.79 0.25
N GLU A 60 5.68 -5.98 -0.57
CA GLU A 60 6.19 -7.29 -0.99
C GLU A 60 7.58 -7.53 -0.40
N THR A 61 7.83 -8.76 0.04
CA THR A 61 9.14 -9.19 0.53
C THR A 61 9.97 -9.81 -0.60
N GLU A 62 11.28 -9.85 -0.45
CA GLU A 62 12.12 -10.67 -1.32
C GLU A 62 12.15 -12.11 -0.82
N GLY A 63 11.45 -13.00 -1.57
CA GLY A 63 11.21 -14.36 -1.12
C GLY A 63 10.02 -14.44 -0.16
N VAL A 64 9.88 -15.55 0.51
CA VAL A 64 8.73 -15.88 1.35
C VAL A 64 9.18 -16.01 2.81
N MET A 65 8.70 -15.12 3.67
CA MET A 65 9.06 -15.09 5.08
C MET A 65 8.46 -16.28 5.81
N VAL A 66 9.25 -16.95 6.62
CA VAL A 66 8.84 -18.04 7.52
C VAL A 66 8.24 -17.44 8.78
N LEU A 67 7.01 -17.82 9.10
CA LEU A 67 6.33 -17.46 10.34
C LEU A 67 6.57 -18.49 11.45
N GLY A 68 6.78 -19.75 11.07
CA GLY A 68 7.01 -20.86 11.99
C GLY A 68 6.84 -22.21 11.33
N THR A 69 6.92 -23.26 12.14
CA THR A 69 6.72 -24.65 11.70
C THR A 69 5.48 -25.26 12.33
N GLU A 70 4.94 -26.30 11.68
CA GLU A 70 3.79 -27.03 12.18
C GLU A 70 3.92 -28.54 11.99
N LYS A 71 3.17 -29.28 12.79
CA LYS A 71 3.02 -30.72 12.65
C LYS A 71 2.08 -31.05 11.49
N ILE A 72 2.44 -32.03 10.67
CA ILE A 72 1.66 -32.51 9.55
C ILE A 72 1.29 -33.97 9.80
N THR A 73 0.03 -34.32 9.50
CA THR A 73 -0.40 -35.74 9.45
C THR A 73 -0.18 -36.27 8.03
N GLY A 74 0.72 -37.22 7.88
CA GLY A 74 1.02 -37.88 6.63
C GLY A 74 -0.14 -38.75 6.14
N ALA A 75 -0.05 -39.22 4.90
CA ALA A 75 -1.02 -40.17 4.32
C ALA A 75 -1.00 -41.51 5.07
N ASP A 76 0.10 -41.86 5.68
CA ASP A 76 0.28 -43.07 6.56
C ASP A 76 -0.27 -42.85 7.98
N GLY A 77 -0.85 -41.72 8.28
CA GLY A 77 -1.36 -41.33 9.59
C GLY A 77 -0.30 -40.88 10.60
N LYS A 78 0.97 -40.90 10.27
CA LYS A 78 2.03 -40.43 11.16
C LYS A 78 2.02 -38.91 11.25
N ILE A 79 2.24 -38.39 12.45
CA ILE A 79 2.39 -36.97 12.72
C ILE A 79 3.87 -36.65 12.75
N THR A 80 4.31 -35.77 11.89
CA THR A 80 5.72 -35.32 11.77
C THR A 80 5.80 -33.82 11.65
N GLU A 81 6.94 -33.24 11.95
CA GLU A 81 7.24 -31.81 11.79
C GLU A 81 8.53 -31.68 10.97
N PRO A 82 8.44 -31.79 9.62
CA PRO A 82 9.61 -31.96 8.77
C PRO A 82 10.59 -30.81 8.80
N ALA A 83 10.12 -29.60 9.02
CA ALA A 83 10.95 -28.39 9.05
C ALA A 83 11.45 -28.01 10.45
N ARG A 84 11.10 -28.79 11.49
CA ARG A 84 11.46 -28.50 12.88
C ARG A 84 12.99 -28.37 13.04
N HIS A 85 13.42 -27.31 13.71
CA HIS A 85 14.82 -26.95 13.96
C HIS A 85 15.66 -26.65 12.70
N LEU A 86 15.09 -26.76 11.50
CA LEU A 86 15.76 -26.43 10.24
C LEU A 86 15.50 -24.99 9.81
N VAL A 87 14.27 -24.52 9.99
CA VAL A 87 13.87 -23.13 9.70
C VAL A 87 13.45 -22.43 11.00
N LYS A 88 13.53 -21.11 10.99
CA LYS A 88 13.13 -20.24 12.09
C LYS A 88 12.17 -19.15 11.59
N ALA A 89 11.34 -18.62 12.48
CA ALA A 89 10.59 -17.41 12.20
C ALA A 89 11.55 -16.27 11.84
N GLY A 90 11.23 -15.52 10.79
CA GLY A 90 12.08 -14.46 10.24
C GLY A 90 13.05 -14.90 9.16
N ASP A 91 13.22 -16.20 8.89
CA ASP A 91 13.94 -16.66 7.68
C ASP A 91 13.13 -16.30 6.44
N TYR A 92 13.83 -16.06 5.31
CA TYR A 92 13.20 -15.89 4.01
C TYR A 92 13.56 -17.03 3.08
N ILE A 93 12.58 -17.76 2.56
CA ILE A 93 12.80 -18.78 1.52
C ILE A 93 12.98 -18.04 0.20
N VAL A 94 14.18 -18.06 -0.34
CA VAL A 94 14.53 -17.37 -1.60
C VAL A 94 14.69 -18.32 -2.79
N GLU A 95 15.00 -19.60 -2.54
CA GLU A 95 15.04 -20.63 -3.58
C GLU A 95 14.51 -21.96 -3.05
N CYS A 96 13.96 -22.76 -3.96
CA CYS A 96 13.53 -24.13 -3.71
C CYS A 96 14.07 -25.02 -4.85
N ASN A 97 14.93 -25.99 -4.54
CA ASN A 97 15.63 -26.84 -5.51
C ASN A 97 16.28 -26.03 -6.64
N GLY A 98 17.00 -24.94 -6.29
CA GLY A 98 17.68 -24.04 -7.24
C GLY A 98 16.75 -23.13 -8.04
N LYS A 99 15.44 -23.18 -7.83
CA LYS A 99 14.48 -22.28 -8.48
C LYS A 99 14.17 -21.12 -7.57
N LYS A 100 14.31 -19.89 -8.09
CA LYS A 100 13.99 -18.66 -7.34
C LYS A 100 12.51 -18.64 -6.92
N ILE A 101 12.29 -18.34 -5.66
CA ILE A 101 10.97 -18.18 -5.04
C ILE A 101 10.74 -16.70 -4.80
N ALA A 102 9.84 -16.11 -5.58
CA ALA A 102 9.48 -14.69 -5.45
C ALA A 102 8.32 -14.49 -4.48
N ASP A 103 7.38 -15.44 -4.44
CA ASP A 103 6.13 -15.34 -3.70
C ASP A 103 5.64 -16.73 -3.24
N LYS A 104 4.62 -16.73 -2.39
CA LYS A 104 4.01 -17.94 -1.84
C LYS A 104 3.40 -18.85 -2.91
N LYS A 105 2.81 -18.24 -3.96
CA LYS A 105 2.24 -19.02 -5.07
C LYS A 105 3.32 -19.79 -5.81
N ARG A 106 4.46 -19.15 -6.06
CA ARG A 106 5.61 -19.80 -6.72
C ARG A 106 6.15 -20.97 -5.90
N LEU A 107 6.24 -20.80 -4.58
CA LEU A 107 6.64 -21.88 -3.67
C LEU A 107 5.65 -23.05 -3.75
N GLN A 108 4.35 -22.80 -3.64
CA GLN A 108 3.32 -23.82 -3.73
C GLN A 108 3.34 -24.55 -5.07
N ASP A 109 3.48 -23.83 -6.19
CA ASP A 109 3.50 -24.45 -7.52
C ASP A 109 4.79 -25.27 -7.75
N THR A 110 5.88 -24.90 -7.10
CA THR A 110 7.11 -25.69 -7.10
C THR A 110 6.93 -26.99 -6.32
N LEU A 111 6.30 -26.92 -5.14
CA LEU A 111 6.01 -28.11 -4.31
C LEU A 111 5.00 -29.07 -4.98
N LYS A 112 3.98 -28.54 -5.69
CA LYS A 112 3.05 -29.40 -6.45
C LYS A 112 3.70 -30.21 -7.55
N LYS A 113 4.77 -29.70 -8.14
CA LYS A 113 5.54 -30.36 -9.23
C LYS A 113 6.72 -31.18 -8.71
N LEU A 114 6.77 -31.35 -7.40
CA LEU A 114 7.85 -32.08 -6.77
C LEU A 114 7.72 -33.58 -7.03
N ASP A 115 8.81 -34.19 -7.48
CA ASP A 115 8.96 -35.64 -7.62
C ASP A 115 10.28 -36.08 -6.96
N ALA A 116 10.46 -35.63 -5.72
CA ALA A 116 11.70 -35.85 -4.99
C ALA A 116 11.44 -36.18 -3.53
N GLU A 117 12.26 -37.07 -2.96
CA GLU A 117 12.19 -37.43 -1.54
C GLU A 117 12.73 -36.30 -0.63
N GLU A 118 13.57 -35.44 -1.15
CA GLU A 118 14.16 -34.30 -0.42
C GLU A 118 13.97 -33.00 -1.20
N VAL A 119 13.80 -31.91 -0.46
CA VAL A 119 13.74 -30.53 -0.96
C VAL A 119 14.88 -29.75 -0.35
N VAL A 120 15.63 -29.04 -1.18
CA VAL A 120 16.62 -28.08 -0.73
C VAL A 120 16.03 -26.68 -0.79
N LEU A 121 15.92 -26.04 0.36
CA LEU A 121 15.53 -24.64 0.47
C LEU A 121 16.77 -23.80 0.71
N LYS A 122 16.97 -22.77 -0.09
CA LYS A 122 17.91 -21.70 0.22
C LYS A 122 17.17 -20.67 1.05
N LEU A 123 17.64 -20.46 2.25
CA LEU A 123 17.12 -19.50 3.20
C LEU A 123 18.05 -18.31 3.28
N ARG A 124 17.46 -17.10 3.35
CA ARG A 124 18.15 -15.91 3.81
C ARG A 124 17.82 -15.75 5.29
N ARG A 125 18.84 -15.74 6.13
CA ARG A 125 18.77 -15.57 7.58
C ARG A 125 19.73 -14.49 7.99
N ASP A 126 19.26 -13.45 8.63
CA ASP A 126 20.03 -12.25 8.92
C ASP A 126 20.70 -11.72 7.64
N SER A 127 22.00 -11.57 7.64
CA SER A 127 22.78 -11.12 6.48
C SER A 127 23.37 -12.26 5.63
N GLY A 128 23.02 -13.52 5.91
CA GLY A 128 23.62 -14.69 5.27
C GLY A 128 22.62 -15.59 4.56
N TYR A 129 23.17 -16.52 3.76
CA TYR A 129 22.39 -17.57 3.10
C TYR A 129 22.79 -18.92 3.65
N LEU A 130 21.82 -19.82 3.77
CA LEU A 130 22.07 -21.22 4.12
C LEU A 130 21.12 -22.13 3.34
N ASP A 131 21.62 -23.31 3.03
CA ASP A 131 20.83 -24.36 2.40
C ASP A 131 20.37 -25.36 3.46
N VAL A 132 19.07 -25.64 3.47
CA VAL A 132 18.49 -26.68 4.35
C VAL A 132 17.80 -27.75 3.52
N LYS A 133 18.03 -29.01 3.90
CA LYS A 133 17.38 -30.16 3.30
C LYS A 133 16.20 -30.59 4.15
N ILE A 134 15.04 -30.70 3.53
CA ILE A 134 13.81 -31.08 4.20
C ILE A 134 13.20 -32.28 3.45
N LYS A 135 12.76 -33.31 4.19
CA LYS A 135 11.98 -34.40 3.63
C LYS A 135 10.50 -34.02 3.69
N PRO A 136 9.87 -33.68 2.54
CA PRO A 136 8.45 -33.31 2.53
C PRO A 136 7.59 -34.51 2.87
N VAL A 137 6.45 -34.25 3.51
CA VAL A 137 5.47 -35.27 3.85
C VAL A 137 4.31 -35.23 2.88
N ARG A 138 3.89 -36.37 2.35
CA ARG A 138 2.67 -36.46 1.55
C ARG A 138 1.46 -36.50 2.47
N ASN A 139 0.53 -35.58 2.28
CA ASN A 139 -0.74 -35.57 3.00
C ASN A 139 -1.75 -36.55 2.34
N LYS A 140 -2.93 -36.74 2.97
CA LYS A 140 -4.01 -37.59 2.45
C LYS A 140 -4.52 -37.20 1.05
N LYS A 141 -4.25 -35.95 0.60
CA LYS A 141 -4.59 -35.45 -0.75
C LYS A 141 -3.44 -35.67 -1.74
N ASN A 142 -2.44 -36.46 -1.40
CA ASN A 142 -1.24 -36.72 -2.20
C ASN A 142 -0.42 -35.46 -2.54
N GLN A 143 -0.47 -34.43 -1.68
CA GLN A 143 0.28 -33.20 -1.83
C GLN A 143 1.50 -33.21 -0.91
N TYR A 144 2.62 -32.73 -1.40
CA TYR A 144 3.82 -32.55 -0.58
C TYR A 144 3.68 -31.32 0.31
N MET A 145 3.96 -31.48 1.58
CA MET A 145 3.91 -30.46 2.61
C MET A 145 5.23 -30.36 3.34
N LEU A 146 5.69 -29.16 3.63
CA LEU A 146 6.90 -28.90 4.38
C LEU A 146 6.66 -28.62 5.88
N GLY A 147 5.42 -28.32 6.26
CA GLY A 147 5.07 -27.92 7.63
C GLY A 147 5.67 -26.57 7.99
N ILE A 148 5.60 -25.62 7.08
CA ILE A 148 6.09 -24.25 7.26
C ILE A 148 4.96 -23.28 6.99
N TRP A 149 4.69 -22.39 7.94
CA TRP A 149 3.82 -21.24 7.76
C TRP A 149 4.63 -20.09 7.13
N VAL A 150 4.06 -19.46 6.10
CA VAL A 150 4.79 -18.47 5.32
C VAL A 150 3.93 -17.25 4.94
N ARG A 151 4.61 -16.11 4.80
CA ARG A 151 4.04 -14.84 4.34
C ARG A 151 4.97 -14.19 3.31
N ASP A 152 4.42 -13.54 2.30
CA ASP A 152 5.17 -12.88 1.21
C ASP A 152 4.79 -11.42 1.02
N ASN A 153 3.81 -10.93 1.78
CA ASN A 153 3.33 -9.56 1.71
C ASN A 153 2.83 -9.05 3.06
N ALA A 154 2.79 -7.74 3.19
CA ALA A 154 2.09 -7.05 4.26
C ALA A 154 1.15 -6.01 3.67
N GLN A 155 0.02 -5.80 4.32
CA GLN A 155 -0.97 -4.79 3.95
C GLN A 155 -1.27 -3.91 5.16
N GLY A 156 -1.52 -2.65 4.90
CA GLY A 156 -1.82 -1.70 5.95
C GLY A 156 -2.51 -0.45 5.42
N LEU A 157 -2.80 0.45 6.33
CA LEU A 157 -3.29 1.79 6.03
C LEU A 157 -2.19 2.79 6.39
N GLY A 158 -2.08 3.82 5.60
CA GLY A 158 -1.19 4.95 5.84
C GLY A 158 -1.92 6.27 5.62
N THR A 159 -1.20 7.36 5.84
CA THR A 159 -1.69 8.71 5.58
C THR A 159 -0.66 9.47 4.77
N VAL A 160 -1.07 10.05 3.66
CA VAL A 160 -0.23 11.00 2.92
C VAL A 160 -0.02 12.23 3.80
N THR A 161 1.22 12.51 4.16
CA THR A 161 1.57 13.63 5.05
C THR A 161 1.69 14.93 4.26
N PHE A 162 2.27 14.87 3.07
CA PHE A 162 2.44 16.03 2.21
C PHE A 162 2.59 15.65 0.73
N LEU A 163 2.39 16.65 -0.13
CA LEU A 163 2.72 16.62 -1.56
C LEU A 163 3.77 17.71 -1.82
N ASN A 164 4.77 17.42 -2.66
CA ASN A 164 5.72 18.41 -3.11
C ASN A 164 5.35 18.99 -4.50
N THR A 165 6.14 19.95 -4.96
CA THR A 165 5.95 20.58 -6.28
C THR A 165 6.16 19.63 -7.47
N ASP A 166 6.89 18.54 -7.28
CA ASP A 166 7.13 17.52 -8.32
C ASP A 166 6.03 16.44 -8.37
N SER A 167 4.90 16.68 -7.74
CA SER A 167 3.80 15.73 -7.62
C SER A 167 4.17 14.42 -6.91
N ARG A 168 5.22 14.45 -6.07
CA ARG A 168 5.56 13.35 -5.19
C ARG A 168 4.91 13.54 -3.84
N PHE A 169 4.47 12.45 -3.24
CA PHE A 169 3.96 12.49 -1.87
C PHE A 169 4.97 11.91 -0.90
N GLY A 170 4.89 12.36 0.34
CA GLY A 170 5.59 11.78 1.47
C GLY A 170 4.59 11.33 2.54
N ALA A 171 4.98 10.31 3.27
CA ALA A 171 4.24 9.83 4.42
C ALA A 171 5.22 9.51 5.54
N LEU A 172 4.80 9.74 6.78
CA LEU A 172 5.54 9.27 7.94
C LEU A 172 5.33 7.76 8.05
N GLY A 173 6.42 7.06 8.34
CA GLY A 173 6.40 5.62 8.49
C GLY A 173 7.34 5.16 9.60
N HIS A 174 7.20 3.90 9.96
CA HIS A 174 8.08 3.19 10.87
C HIS A 174 8.39 1.82 10.26
N GLY A 175 9.34 1.10 10.85
CA GLY A 175 9.60 -0.29 10.44
C GLY A 175 8.32 -1.12 10.56
N ILE A 176 8.04 -1.90 9.52
CA ILE A 176 6.85 -2.75 9.49
C ILE A 176 7.23 -4.12 10.04
N HIS A 177 6.58 -4.49 11.14
CA HIS A 177 6.78 -5.77 11.78
C HIS A 177 5.65 -6.72 11.39
N ASP A 178 6.02 -7.96 11.18
CA ASP A 178 5.04 -9.03 11.03
C ASP A 178 4.24 -9.21 12.32
N THR A 179 2.91 -9.28 12.21
CA THR A 179 2.01 -9.31 13.38
C THR A 179 2.09 -10.61 14.18
N ASP A 180 2.50 -11.71 13.56
CA ASP A 180 2.55 -13.03 14.21
C ASP A 180 3.91 -13.28 14.89
N THR A 181 4.98 -12.80 14.28
CA THR A 181 6.36 -13.07 14.73
C THR A 181 7.02 -11.87 15.41
N ASN A 182 6.41 -10.67 15.28
CA ASN A 182 7.00 -9.37 15.67
C ASN A 182 8.38 -9.12 15.04
N THR A 183 8.69 -9.79 13.94
CA THR A 183 9.94 -9.62 13.21
C THR A 183 9.82 -8.46 12.23
N LEU A 184 10.84 -7.60 12.18
CA LEU A 184 10.93 -6.53 11.17
C LEU A 184 10.95 -7.14 9.77
N MET A 185 10.00 -6.75 8.92
CA MET A 185 9.92 -7.26 7.56
C MET A 185 10.90 -6.52 6.64
N GLU A 186 11.62 -7.27 5.84
CA GLU A 186 12.49 -6.73 4.80
C GLU A 186 11.67 -6.54 3.52
N ILE A 187 11.40 -5.28 3.21
CA ILE A 187 10.55 -4.89 2.09
C ILE A 187 11.40 -4.75 0.83
N LYS A 188 10.97 -5.41 -0.23
CA LYS A 188 11.58 -5.30 -1.56
C LYS A 188 10.90 -4.25 -2.42
N ASP A 189 9.58 -4.25 -2.42
CA ASP A 189 8.74 -3.40 -3.26
C ASP A 189 7.44 -3.06 -2.54
N GLY A 190 6.77 -2.01 -2.99
CA GLY A 190 5.52 -1.59 -2.41
C GLY A 190 4.66 -0.81 -3.36
N ARG A 191 3.35 -0.82 -3.10
CA ARG A 191 2.35 -0.07 -3.85
C ARG A 191 1.44 0.67 -2.89
N VAL A 192 1.04 1.85 -3.32
CA VAL A 192 0.08 2.68 -2.60
C VAL A 192 -1.19 2.73 -3.43
N TYR A 193 -2.32 2.56 -2.77
CA TYR A 193 -3.64 2.54 -3.38
C TYR A 193 -4.50 3.63 -2.77
N GLU A 194 -5.31 4.26 -3.61
CA GLU A 194 -6.40 5.09 -3.12
C GLU A 194 -7.34 4.23 -2.28
N THR A 195 -7.77 4.78 -1.15
CA THR A 195 -8.70 4.10 -0.26
C THR A 195 -9.74 5.06 0.26
N SER A 196 -10.89 4.53 0.66
CA SER A 196 -11.95 5.27 1.33
C SER A 196 -12.35 4.58 2.62
N ILE A 197 -12.48 5.35 3.68
CA ILE A 197 -13.04 4.87 4.95
C ILE A 197 -14.56 4.86 4.80
N ARG A 198 -15.17 3.68 4.96
CA ARG A 198 -16.63 3.53 5.01
C ARG A 198 -17.02 3.24 6.45
N SER A 199 -17.95 4.04 6.96
CA SER A 199 -18.61 3.82 8.27
C SER A 199 -19.72 2.79 8.15
#